data_f2e41fe8add58742e9f76bba790df78f
#
_entry.id   f2e41fe8add58742e9f76bba790df78f
#
_cell.length_a   1.000
_cell.length_b   1.000
_cell.length_c   1.000
_cell.angle_alpha   90.00
_cell.angle_beta   90.00
_cell.angle_gamma   90.00
#
_symmetry.space_group_name_H-M   'P 1'
#
loop_
_entity.id
_entity.type
_entity.pdbx_description
1 polymer ?
#
loop_
_entity_poly.entity_id
_entity_poly.type
_entity_poly.pdbx_seq_one_letter_code
_entity_poly.pdbx_strand_id
1 'polypeptide(L)'
;MNRIVLAGLALGLLRNCDAAGPLRSPGKISGTWGGDNAGLIADDTSAHAHIGCSYGNVHQQIVPDGLGRFDVPGEYNITAFPVDRGILHPARFTGLVNGSTMTLLVTLTDTSVTRGPVELTFGQDPKLGPCPICLRKRGGGP
;
A
#
# COMPACT_ATOMS: atom_id res chain seq x y z
N MET A 1 78.90 0.62 -6.45
CA MET A 1 78.53 -0.20 -7.55
C MET A 1 77.20 -0.78 -7.28
N ASN A 2 76.30 -0.40 -8.11
CA ASN A 2 74.87 -0.80 -8.26
C ASN A 2 74.03 -1.21 -7.09
N ARG A 3 73.21 -0.31 -6.74
CA ARG A 3 72.07 -0.47 -5.87
C ARG A 3 70.83 -0.46 -6.69
N ILE A 4 70.11 -1.52 -6.64
CA ILE A 4 68.75 -1.60 -7.18
C ILE A 4 67.81 -1.52 -6.00
N VAL A 5 67.10 -0.43 -5.91
CA VAL A 5 66.00 -0.25 -4.97
C VAL A 5 64.74 -0.66 -5.70
N LEU A 6 64.16 -1.75 -5.28
CA LEU A 6 62.81 -2.14 -5.69
C LEU A 6 61.80 -1.44 -4.83
N ALA A 7 61.15 -0.47 -5.37
CA ALA A 7 59.99 0.13 -4.79
C ALA A 7 58.77 -0.77 -5.06
N GLY A 8 58.30 -1.43 -4.02
CA GLY A 8 57.06 -2.20 -4.07
C GLY A 8 55.85 -1.26 -4.10
N LEU A 9 55.14 -1.28 -5.18
CA LEU A 9 53.86 -0.56 -5.33
C LEU A 9 52.77 -1.41 -4.75
N ALA A 10 52.36 -1.09 -3.54
CA ALA A 10 51.18 -1.70 -2.93
C ALA A 10 49.94 -1.06 -3.53
N LEU A 11 49.33 -1.75 -4.46
CA LEU A 11 48.03 -1.37 -5.02
C LEU A 11 46.95 -1.69 -4.02
N GLY A 12 46.57 -0.71 -3.23
CA GLY A 12 45.42 -0.80 -2.34
C GLY A 12 44.13 -0.87 -3.15
N LEU A 13 43.54 -2.04 -3.23
CA LEU A 13 42.18 -2.22 -3.70
C LEU A 13 41.22 -1.57 -2.72
N LEU A 14 40.90 -0.33 -2.96
CA LEU A 14 39.73 0.32 -2.35
C LEU A 14 38.50 -0.39 -2.86
N ARG A 15 37.99 -1.34 -2.07
CA ARG A 15 36.63 -1.82 -2.24
C ARG A 15 35.72 -0.65 -1.91
N ASN A 16 35.18 -0.05 -2.94
CA ASN A 16 34.01 0.78 -2.79
C ASN A 16 32.91 -0.12 -2.24
N CYS A 17 32.68 -0.06 -0.93
CA CYS A 17 31.38 -0.39 -0.40
C CYS A 17 30.45 0.67 -1.00
N ASP A 18 29.71 0.29 -2.02
CA ASP A 18 28.53 1.03 -2.38
C ASP A 18 27.68 1.09 -1.10
N ALA A 19 27.81 2.20 -0.40
CA ALA A 19 26.88 2.56 0.61
C ALA A 19 25.52 2.54 -0.09
N ALA A 20 24.65 1.65 0.33
CA ALA A 20 23.25 1.67 -0.08
C ALA A 20 22.83 3.13 0.01
N GLY A 21 22.50 3.72 -1.12
CA GLY A 21 22.10 5.11 -1.18
C GLY A 21 21.01 5.34 -0.14
N PRO A 22 20.86 6.55 0.40
CA PRO A 22 19.87 6.82 1.41
C PRO A 22 18.55 6.25 0.94
N LEU A 23 17.94 5.38 1.76
CA LEU A 23 16.62 4.83 1.50
C LEU A 23 15.75 6.01 1.12
N ARG A 24 15.39 6.10 -0.16
CA ARG A 24 14.49 7.16 -0.60
C ARG A 24 13.27 7.01 0.27
N SER A 25 13.03 7.99 1.13
CA SER A 25 11.74 8.08 1.79
C SER A 25 10.70 7.93 0.71
N PRO A 26 9.80 6.95 0.81
CA PRO A 26 8.74 6.85 -0.17
C PRO A 26 8.05 8.21 -0.16
N GLY A 27 8.00 8.85 -1.32
CA GLY A 27 7.27 10.09 -1.49
C GLY A 27 5.79 9.85 -1.16
N LYS A 28 4.97 10.88 -1.32
CA LYS A 28 3.52 10.75 -1.18
C LYS A 28 2.99 9.53 -1.94
N ILE A 29 2.02 8.84 -1.37
CA ILE A 29 1.29 7.79 -2.05
C ILE A 29 0.39 8.43 -3.10
N SER A 30 0.52 8.00 -4.35
CA SER A 30 -0.30 8.47 -5.47
C SER A 30 -0.48 7.36 -6.50
N GLY A 31 -1.44 7.55 -7.41
CA GLY A 31 -1.73 6.60 -8.48
C GLY A 31 -2.56 5.40 -8.04
N THR A 32 -2.55 4.37 -8.87
CA THR A 32 -3.33 3.15 -8.66
C THR A 32 -2.47 2.05 -8.06
N TRP A 33 -2.97 1.43 -7.02
CA TRP A 33 -2.39 0.30 -6.32
C TRP A 33 -3.43 -0.83 -6.31
N GLY A 34 -3.12 -1.95 -6.93
CA GLY A 34 -4.04 -3.05 -7.09
C GLY A 34 -3.52 -4.36 -6.51
N GLY A 35 -4.43 -5.18 -6.05
CA GLY A 35 -4.16 -6.51 -5.52
C GLY A 35 -5.38 -7.41 -5.66
N ASP A 36 -5.28 -8.62 -5.12
CA ASP A 36 -6.37 -9.57 -5.14
C ASP A 36 -7.47 -9.13 -4.17
N ASN A 37 -8.65 -8.88 -4.71
CA ASN A 37 -9.83 -8.43 -3.98
C ASN A 37 -9.62 -7.12 -3.20
N ALA A 38 -8.67 -6.29 -3.63
CA ALA A 38 -8.35 -5.03 -2.98
C ALA A 38 -7.73 -4.03 -3.95
N GLY A 39 -7.84 -2.76 -3.62
CA GLY A 39 -7.18 -1.68 -4.35
C GLY A 39 -7.24 -0.36 -3.61
N LEU A 40 -6.35 0.53 -4.01
CA LEU A 40 -6.31 1.91 -3.53
C LEU A 40 -5.95 2.83 -4.69
N ILE A 41 -6.69 3.91 -4.83
CA ILE A 41 -6.37 5.00 -5.75
C ILE A 41 -6.15 6.25 -4.90
N ALA A 42 -5.02 6.90 -5.08
CA ALA A 42 -4.64 8.07 -4.29
C ALA A 42 -4.13 9.21 -5.17
N ASP A 43 -4.36 10.41 -4.71
CA ASP A 43 -3.83 11.65 -5.27
C ASP A 43 -3.26 12.57 -4.16
N ASP A 44 -3.01 13.83 -4.50
CA ASP A 44 -2.44 14.81 -3.58
C ASP A 44 -3.40 15.28 -2.48
N THR A 45 -4.66 14.92 -2.55
CA THR A 45 -5.72 15.43 -1.66
C THR A 45 -6.52 14.33 -0.99
N SER A 46 -6.54 13.13 -1.57
CA SER A 46 -7.42 12.06 -1.09
C SER A 46 -6.93 10.68 -1.51
N ALA A 47 -7.50 9.67 -0.88
CA ALA A 47 -7.39 8.30 -1.36
C ALA A 47 -8.72 7.56 -1.18
N HIS A 48 -8.98 6.63 -2.09
CA HIS A 48 -10.14 5.75 -2.06
C HIS A 48 -9.66 4.29 -2.09
N ALA A 49 -10.10 3.50 -1.13
CA ALA A 49 -9.69 2.11 -1.00
C ALA A 49 -10.89 1.17 -1.01
N HIS A 50 -10.71 0.03 -1.66
CA HIS A 50 -11.60 -1.12 -1.60
C HIS A 50 -10.88 -2.32 -1.00
N ILE A 51 -11.53 -3.02 -0.09
CA ILE A 51 -11.12 -4.34 0.39
C ILE A 51 -12.36 -5.24 0.39
N GLY A 52 -12.39 -6.20 -0.53
CA GLY A 52 -13.59 -7.00 -0.76
C GLY A 52 -14.75 -6.13 -1.24
N CYS A 53 -15.91 -6.33 -0.60
CA CYS A 53 -17.13 -5.55 -0.89
C CYS A 53 -17.32 -4.37 0.06
N SER A 54 -16.24 -3.88 0.64
CA SER A 54 -16.23 -2.71 1.52
C SER A 54 -15.28 -1.65 0.97
N TYR A 55 -15.50 -0.40 1.31
CA TYR A 55 -14.71 0.70 0.79
C TYR A 55 -14.59 1.84 1.79
N GLY A 56 -13.64 2.71 1.55
CA GLY A 56 -13.45 3.89 2.37
C GLY A 56 -12.61 4.98 1.72
N ASN A 57 -12.58 6.11 2.39
CA ASN A 57 -11.93 7.32 1.90
C ASN A 57 -10.98 7.89 2.96
N VAL A 58 -9.88 8.40 2.47
CA VAL A 58 -8.97 9.28 3.21
C VAL A 58 -9.06 10.66 2.58
N HIS A 59 -9.32 11.70 3.37
CA HIS A 59 -9.53 13.07 2.90
C HIS A 59 -8.26 13.93 3.02
N GLN A 60 -7.12 13.30 2.89
CA GLN A 60 -5.83 13.97 2.91
C GLN A 60 -4.82 13.20 2.07
N GLN A 61 -3.72 13.87 1.75
CA GLN A 61 -2.57 13.21 1.17
C GLN A 61 -1.98 12.18 2.14
N ILE A 62 -1.58 11.03 1.65
CA ILE A 62 -0.89 10.01 2.44
C ILE A 62 0.62 10.15 2.19
N VAL A 63 1.35 10.49 3.25
CA VAL A 63 2.81 10.65 3.22
C VAL A 63 3.43 9.65 4.19
N PRO A 64 4.06 8.58 3.69
CA PRO A 64 4.77 7.64 4.53
C PRO A 64 5.97 8.28 5.23
N ASP A 65 6.34 7.73 6.36
CA ASP A 65 7.57 8.10 7.08
C ASP A 65 8.83 7.56 6.37
N GLY A 66 10.00 7.85 6.93
CA GLY A 66 11.29 7.40 6.37
C GLY A 66 11.45 5.87 6.30
N LEU A 67 10.62 5.10 6.98
CA LEU A 67 10.57 3.63 6.93
C LEU A 67 9.45 3.10 6.05
N GLY A 68 8.71 3.98 5.36
CA GLY A 68 7.61 3.61 4.49
C GLY A 68 6.28 3.39 5.20
N ARG A 69 6.18 3.65 6.51
CA ARG A 69 4.96 3.44 7.29
C ARG A 69 4.05 4.66 7.19
N PHE A 70 2.76 4.41 7.15
CA PHE A 70 1.76 5.45 7.24
C PHE A 70 0.63 5.05 8.18
N ASP A 71 -0.02 6.05 8.76
CA ASP A 71 -1.18 5.91 9.62
C ASP A 71 -2.00 7.19 9.53
N VAL A 72 -3.09 7.15 8.78
CA VAL A 72 -3.91 8.32 8.49
C VAL A 72 -5.38 8.07 8.83
N PRO A 73 -6.10 9.11 9.29
CA PRO A 73 -7.52 9.01 9.55
C PRO A 73 -8.32 9.00 8.25
N GLY A 74 -9.47 8.39 8.29
CA GLY A 74 -10.42 8.37 7.20
C GLY A 74 -11.76 7.81 7.66
N GLU A 75 -12.56 7.39 6.71
CA GLU A 75 -13.87 6.78 6.95
C GLU A 75 -14.02 5.51 6.11
N TYR A 76 -14.77 4.55 6.62
CA TYR A 76 -14.89 3.25 5.96
C TYR A 76 -16.30 2.67 6.11
N ASN A 77 -16.82 2.15 4.99
CA ASN A 77 -18.11 1.48 4.92
C ASN A 77 -17.92 -0.04 4.86
N ILE A 78 -18.22 -0.71 5.96
CA ILE A 78 -18.22 -2.18 6.05
C ILE A 78 -19.54 -2.82 5.67
N THR A 79 -20.59 -2.00 5.51
CA THR A 79 -21.97 -2.43 5.23
C THR A 79 -22.40 -2.06 3.81
N ALA A 80 -21.43 -1.89 2.90
CA ALA A 80 -21.71 -1.66 1.49
C ALA A 80 -22.45 -2.83 0.82
N PHE A 81 -22.52 -3.93 1.51
CA PHE A 81 -23.11 -5.17 1.09
C PHE A 81 -24.10 -5.70 2.15
N PRO A 82 -25.28 -6.24 1.81
CA PRO A 82 -25.91 -6.48 0.48
C PRO A 82 -26.51 -5.25 -0.19
N VAL A 83 -26.75 -4.22 0.57
CA VAL A 83 -27.29 -2.95 0.12
C VAL A 83 -26.45 -1.86 0.73
N ASP A 84 -25.81 -1.06 -0.12
CA ASP A 84 -25.05 0.09 0.35
C ASP A 84 -26.02 1.14 0.91
N ARG A 85 -25.89 1.40 2.20
CA ARG A 85 -26.67 2.43 2.91
C ARG A 85 -25.86 3.70 3.14
N GLY A 86 -24.61 3.75 2.63
CA GLY A 86 -23.72 4.89 2.80
C GLY A 86 -23.27 5.11 4.25
N ILE A 87 -23.28 4.07 5.09
CA ILE A 87 -22.87 4.19 6.49
C ILE A 87 -21.35 4.18 6.55
N LEU A 88 -20.78 5.32 6.91
CA LEU A 88 -19.34 5.52 7.06
C LEU A 88 -18.99 5.53 8.54
N HIS A 89 -18.01 4.72 8.91
CA HIS A 89 -17.43 4.66 10.24
C HIS A 89 -16.07 5.36 10.26
N PRO A 90 -15.73 6.07 11.33
CA PRO A 90 -14.37 6.61 11.46
C PRO A 90 -13.36 5.46 11.47
N ALA A 91 -12.28 5.62 10.72
CA ALA A 91 -11.30 4.57 10.53
C ALA A 91 -9.86 5.11 10.49
N ARG A 92 -8.90 4.20 10.71
CA ARG A 92 -7.48 4.42 10.49
C ARG A 92 -7.03 3.54 9.33
N PHE A 93 -6.33 4.17 8.39
CA PHE A 93 -5.66 3.49 7.28
C PHE A 93 -4.19 3.41 7.61
N THR A 94 -3.71 2.22 7.86
CA THR A 94 -2.32 1.97 8.25
C THR A 94 -1.65 1.05 7.25
N GLY A 95 -0.35 1.20 7.09
CA GLY A 95 0.36 0.32 6.18
C GLY A 95 1.84 0.60 6.07
N LEU A 96 2.44 -0.17 5.18
CA LEU A 96 3.86 -0.09 4.85
C LEU A 96 4.03 -0.10 3.33
N VAL A 97 4.75 0.88 2.82
CA VAL A 97 5.18 0.93 1.42
C VAL A 97 6.63 0.48 1.33
N ASN A 98 6.90 -0.47 0.48
CA ASN A 98 8.24 -0.95 0.17
C ASN A 98 8.41 -1.02 -1.35
N GLY A 99 9.05 -0.01 -1.94
CA GLY A 99 9.19 0.10 -3.39
C GLY A 99 7.82 0.17 -4.08
N SER A 100 7.52 -0.80 -4.91
CA SER A 100 6.25 -0.91 -5.65
C SER A 100 5.18 -1.73 -4.93
N THR A 101 5.41 -2.19 -3.72
CA THR A 101 4.44 -2.95 -2.94
C THR A 101 3.96 -2.16 -1.73
N MET A 102 2.73 -2.39 -1.34
CA MET A 102 2.11 -1.77 -0.18
C MET A 102 1.32 -2.82 0.59
N THR A 103 1.46 -2.83 1.91
CA THR A 103 0.52 -3.52 2.79
C THR A 103 -0.46 -2.50 3.34
N LEU A 104 -1.75 -2.78 3.26
CA LEU A 104 -2.82 -1.89 3.74
C LEU A 104 -3.69 -2.62 4.75
N LEU A 105 -3.91 -1.98 5.90
CA LEU A 105 -4.86 -2.40 6.92
C LEU A 105 -5.78 -1.23 7.26
N VAL A 106 -7.07 -1.49 7.32
CA VAL A 106 -8.07 -0.52 7.77
C VAL A 106 -8.68 -0.99 9.09
N THR A 107 -8.69 -0.13 10.09
CA THR A 107 -9.28 -0.40 11.41
C THR A 107 -10.33 0.65 11.71
N LEU A 108 -11.57 0.24 11.97
CA LEU A 108 -12.62 1.13 12.44
C LEU A 108 -12.34 1.50 13.89
N THR A 109 -12.43 2.79 14.22
CA THR A 109 -12.07 3.27 15.56
C THR A 109 -13.23 3.24 16.54
N ASP A 110 -14.46 3.18 16.05
CA ASP A 110 -15.68 3.10 16.86
C ASP A 110 -16.09 1.65 17.21
N THR A 111 -15.68 0.68 16.39
CA THR A 111 -16.09 -0.72 16.56
C THR A 111 -14.91 -1.69 16.67
N SER A 112 -13.67 -1.22 16.41
CA SER A 112 -12.44 -2.04 16.36
C SER A 112 -12.47 -3.15 15.31
N VAL A 113 -13.35 -3.09 14.33
CA VAL A 113 -13.39 -4.01 13.19
C VAL A 113 -12.25 -3.68 12.25
N THR A 114 -11.58 -4.70 11.73
CA THR A 114 -10.48 -4.54 10.76
C THR A 114 -10.85 -5.11 9.39
N ARG A 115 -10.23 -4.55 8.35
CA ARG A 115 -10.21 -5.09 7.00
C ARG A 115 -8.77 -5.14 6.51
N GLY A 116 -8.36 -6.27 5.97
CA GLY A 116 -6.98 -6.56 5.63
C GLY A 116 -6.26 -7.35 6.73
N PRO A 117 -4.92 -7.39 6.73
CA PRO A 117 -4.06 -6.69 5.78
C PRO A 117 -4.19 -7.24 4.36
N VAL A 118 -4.05 -6.36 3.37
CA VAL A 118 -3.99 -6.72 1.96
C VAL A 118 -2.70 -6.21 1.34
N GLU A 119 -2.19 -6.94 0.36
CA GLU A 119 -1.02 -6.53 -0.40
C GLU A 119 -1.44 -5.92 -1.73
N LEU A 120 -0.90 -4.76 -2.05
CA LEU A 120 -1.19 -4.00 -3.26
C LEU A 120 0.11 -3.72 -4.00
N THR A 121 0.04 -3.70 -5.33
CA THR A 121 1.17 -3.39 -6.20
C THR A 121 0.88 -2.12 -7.00
N PHE A 122 1.85 -1.22 -7.02
CA PHE A 122 1.76 0.03 -7.77
C PHE A 122 1.61 -0.22 -9.28
N GLY A 123 0.68 0.51 -9.90
CA GLY A 123 0.42 0.42 -11.33
C GLY A 123 -0.39 -0.79 -11.77
N GLN A 124 -0.81 -1.67 -10.84
CA GLN A 124 -1.73 -2.75 -11.14
C GLN A 124 -3.18 -2.30 -10.89
N ASP A 125 -4.09 -2.80 -11.72
CA ASP A 125 -5.52 -2.61 -11.50
C ASP A 125 -6.01 -3.52 -10.38
N PRO A 126 -6.92 -3.04 -9.51
CA PRO A 126 -7.55 -3.88 -8.50
C PRO A 126 -8.32 -5.03 -9.14
N LYS A 127 -8.08 -6.25 -8.69
CA LYS A 127 -8.84 -7.44 -9.11
C LYS A 127 -10.00 -7.67 -8.15
N LEU A 128 -11.00 -6.82 -8.21
CA LEU A 128 -12.16 -6.93 -7.34
C LEU A 128 -13.04 -8.10 -7.78
N GLY A 129 -13.28 -9.03 -6.86
CA GLY A 129 -14.21 -10.12 -7.07
C GLY A 129 -15.67 -9.64 -7.02
N PRO A 130 -16.63 -10.43 -7.54
CA PRO A 130 -18.03 -10.11 -7.40
C PRO A 130 -18.44 -10.18 -5.93
N CYS A 131 -19.17 -9.16 -5.48
CA CYS A 131 -19.82 -9.25 -4.17
C CYS A 131 -20.91 -10.33 -4.21
N PRO A 132 -20.99 -11.24 -3.20
CA PRO A 132 -21.80 -12.46 -3.26
C PRO A 132 -23.28 -12.25 -3.59
N ILE A 133 -23.84 -11.07 -3.45
CA ILE A 133 -25.24 -10.75 -3.75
C ILE A 133 -25.49 -10.38 -5.22
N CYS A 134 -24.48 -10.05 -5.96
CA CYS A 134 -24.65 -9.84 -7.40
C CYS A 134 -24.90 -11.15 -8.15
N LEU A 135 -24.78 -12.30 -7.49
CA LEU A 135 -25.26 -13.59 -7.97
C LEU A 135 -26.76 -13.69 -7.71
N ARG A 136 -27.55 -12.95 -8.50
CA ARG A 136 -28.98 -13.24 -8.60
C ARG A 136 -29.11 -14.71 -8.99
N LYS A 137 -29.52 -15.55 -8.03
CA LYS A 137 -29.91 -16.93 -8.31
C LYS A 137 -30.89 -16.85 -9.48
N ARG A 138 -30.46 -17.19 -10.67
CA ARG A 138 -31.38 -17.41 -11.77
C ARG A 138 -32.28 -18.53 -11.28
N GLY A 139 -33.50 -18.17 -10.88
CA GLY A 139 -34.51 -19.13 -10.53
C GLY A 139 -34.63 -20.07 -11.69
N GLY A 140 -34.34 -21.34 -11.44
CA GLY A 140 -34.79 -22.38 -12.34
C GLY A 140 -36.31 -22.27 -12.42
N GLY A 141 -36.81 -21.86 -13.57
CA GLY A 141 -38.23 -22.03 -13.88
C GLY A 141 -38.54 -23.50 -13.97
N PRO A 142 -39.80 -23.89 -13.78
CA PRO A 142 -40.24 -25.28 -13.86
C PRO A 142 -40.00 -25.92 -15.21
#